data_9def1a997983bf5778e1d06ceda1966d
#
_entry.id   9def1a997983bf5778e1d06ceda1966d
#
_cell.length_a   1.000
_cell.length_b   1.000
_cell.length_c   1.000
_cell.angle_alpha   90.00
_cell.angle_beta   90.00
_cell.angle_gamma   90.00
#
_symmetry.space_group_name_H-M   'P 1'
#
loop_
_entity.id
_entity.type
_entity.pdbx_description
1 polymer ?
#
loop_
_entity_poly.entity_id
_entity_poly.type
_entity_poly.pdbx_seq_one_letter_code
_entity_poly.pdbx_strand_id
1 'polypeptide(L)'
;MNKPLCALIAVLAATGGCNTESHIYRDQPLVAKVETGMSKDQVQQIGGKPLSITNRTVEPGTCFDYKLTQPGHQQPYNVSFDGRGQVDHKSFMTCAEWSRAQQKAREYSPSTGGMGGGGGY
;
A
#
# COMPACT_ATOMS: atom_id res chain seq x y z
N MET A 1 -18.07 -8.70 -39.60
CA MET A 1 -19.08 -8.58 -38.64
C MET A 1 -18.57 -8.47 -37.28
N ASN A 2 -17.66 -9.30 -36.92
CA ASN A 2 -17.19 -9.32 -35.54
C ASN A 2 -16.08 -8.35 -35.24
N LYS A 3 -15.57 -7.69 -36.24
CA LYS A 3 -14.45 -6.82 -36.08
C LYS A 3 -14.71 -5.66 -35.13
N PRO A 4 -15.86 -5.00 -35.18
CA PRO A 4 -16.10 -3.89 -34.27
C PRO A 4 -16.09 -4.34 -32.83
N LEU A 5 -16.53 -5.54 -32.57
CA LEU A 5 -16.52 -6.03 -31.20
C LEU A 5 -15.13 -6.20 -30.67
N CYS A 6 -14.24 -6.66 -31.51
CA CYS A 6 -12.86 -6.83 -31.09
C CYS A 6 -12.23 -5.50 -30.72
N ALA A 7 -12.58 -4.47 -31.45
CA ALA A 7 -12.04 -3.16 -31.15
C ALA A 7 -12.48 -2.67 -29.77
N LEU A 8 -13.70 -2.95 -29.43
CA LEU A 8 -14.20 -2.55 -28.12
C LEU A 8 -13.45 -3.24 -27.01
N ILE A 9 -13.15 -4.50 -27.21
CA ILE A 9 -12.43 -5.23 -26.20
C ILE A 9 -11.06 -4.63 -25.96
N ALA A 10 -10.43 -4.19 -27.02
CA ALA A 10 -9.12 -3.58 -26.88
C ALA A 10 -9.17 -2.33 -26.02
N VAL A 11 -10.23 -1.55 -26.15
CA VAL A 11 -10.37 -0.35 -25.37
C VAL A 11 -10.48 -0.67 -23.88
N LEU A 12 -11.23 -1.70 -23.56
CA LEU A 12 -11.37 -2.10 -22.18
C LEU A 12 -10.04 -2.52 -21.57
N ALA A 13 -9.23 -3.19 -22.36
CA ALA A 13 -7.93 -3.60 -21.86
C ALA A 13 -7.09 -2.40 -21.46
N ALA A 14 -7.22 -1.32 -22.19
CA ALA A 14 -6.45 -0.14 -21.88
C ALA A 14 -6.80 0.44 -20.52
N THR A 15 -8.05 0.37 -20.14
CA THR A 15 -8.44 0.93 -18.86
C THR A 15 -7.88 0.14 -17.69
N GLY A 16 -7.57 -1.12 -17.90
CA GLY A 16 -7.01 -1.92 -16.83
C GLY A 16 -5.61 -1.54 -16.46
N GLY A 17 -4.95 -0.70 -17.26
CA GLY A 17 -3.59 -0.31 -16.98
C GLY A 17 -3.40 0.49 -15.72
N CYS A 18 -4.46 0.99 -15.14
CA CYS A 18 -4.36 1.82 -13.94
C CYS A 18 -3.78 1.06 -12.76
N ASN A 19 -3.88 -0.25 -12.74
CA ASN A 19 -3.39 -1.04 -11.61
C ASN A 19 -2.13 -1.79 -11.93
N THR A 20 -1.26 -1.18 -12.68
CA THR A 20 -0.06 -1.84 -13.17
C THR A 20 0.84 -2.34 -12.05
N GLU A 21 1.10 -1.52 -11.04
CA GLU A 21 1.99 -1.93 -9.97
C GLU A 21 1.45 -3.12 -9.21
N SER A 22 0.18 -3.05 -8.86
CA SER A 22 -0.44 -4.14 -8.14
C SER A 22 -0.39 -5.43 -8.95
N HIS A 23 -0.61 -5.32 -10.25
CA HIS A 23 -0.64 -6.49 -11.12
C HIS A 23 0.76 -7.09 -11.28
N ILE A 24 1.76 -6.26 -11.48
CA ILE A 24 3.12 -6.72 -11.72
C ILE A 24 3.69 -7.44 -10.50
N TYR A 25 3.42 -6.92 -9.31
CA TYR A 25 4.04 -7.41 -8.09
C TYR A 25 3.15 -8.34 -7.26
N ARG A 26 1.99 -8.70 -7.76
CA ARG A 26 1.04 -9.45 -6.96
C ARG A 26 1.55 -10.81 -6.49
N ASP A 27 2.50 -11.39 -7.19
CA ASP A 27 3.06 -12.68 -6.81
C ASP A 27 4.27 -12.57 -5.89
N GLN A 28 4.72 -11.37 -5.62
CA GLN A 28 5.82 -11.17 -4.69
C GLN A 28 5.39 -11.60 -3.30
N PRO A 29 6.26 -12.29 -2.54
CA PRO A 29 5.85 -12.81 -1.24
C PRO A 29 5.31 -11.74 -0.30
N LEU A 30 5.90 -10.55 -0.30
CA LEU A 30 5.41 -9.49 0.58
C LEU A 30 4.00 -9.07 0.22
N VAL A 31 3.66 -9.09 -1.05
CA VAL A 31 2.33 -8.70 -1.49
C VAL A 31 1.34 -9.84 -1.29
N ALA A 32 1.75 -11.05 -1.65
CA ALA A 32 0.84 -12.19 -1.70
C ALA A 32 0.62 -12.84 -0.33
N LYS A 33 1.62 -12.82 0.53
CA LYS A 33 1.58 -13.65 1.73
C LYS A 33 1.48 -12.88 3.04
N VAL A 34 1.88 -11.61 3.06
CA VAL A 34 1.77 -10.82 4.29
C VAL A 34 0.32 -10.43 4.52
N GLU A 35 -0.16 -10.69 5.72
CA GLU A 35 -1.56 -10.43 6.07
C GLU A 35 -1.66 -9.67 7.38
N THR A 36 -2.75 -8.97 7.55
CA THR A 36 -3.04 -8.24 8.78
C THR A 36 -2.96 -9.19 9.97
N GLY A 37 -2.33 -8.74 11.03
CA GLY A 37 -2.18 -9.52 12.24
C GLY A 37 -0.88 -10.27 12.35
N MET A 38 -0.10 -10.35 11.28
CA MET A 38 1.18 -11.04 11.33
C MET A 38 2.18 -10.26 12.17
N SER A 39 3.10 -10.98 12.80
CA SER A 39 4.16 -10.37 13.60
C SER A 39 5.30 -9.89 12.70
N LYS A 40 6.17 -9.08 13.27
CA LYS A 40 7.36 -8.62 12.57
C LYS A 40 8.23 -9.79 12.11
N ASP A 41 8.39 -10.79 12.97
CA ASP A 41 9.19 -11.96 12.62
C ASP A 41 8.59 -12.71 11.44
N GLN A 42 7.29 -12.87 11.43
CA GLN A 42 6.63 -13.55 10.33
C GLN A 42 6.83 -12.82 9.02
N VAL A 43 6.75 -11.50 9.06
CA VAL A 43 6.96 -10.69 7.86
C VAL A 43 8.39 -10.83 7.37
N GLN A 44 9.36 -10.84 8.27
CA GLN A 44 10.75 -10.99 7.86
C GLN A 44 11.04 -12.38 7.31
N GLN A 45 10.36 -13.39 7.81
CA GLN A 45 10.49 -14.72 7.24
C GLN A 45 9.98 -14.78 5.81
N ILE A 46 8.97 -13.98 5.51
CA ILE A 46 8.38 -13.95 4.17
C ILE A 46 9.21 -13.09 3.23
N GLY A 47 9.55 -11.87 3.66
CA GLY A 47 10.16 -10.88 2.77
C GLY A 47 11.61 -10.57 3.05
N GLY A 48 12.18 -11.17 4.08
CA GLY A 48 13.57 -10.90 4.43
C GLY A 48 13.71 -9.62 5.23
N LYS A 49 14.95 -9.22 5.42
CA LYS A 49 15.25 -8.04 6.20
C LYS A 49 14.82 -6.80 5.45
N PRO A 50 14.12 -5.87 6.11
CA PRO A 50 13.73 -4.65 5.42
C PRO A 50 14.92 -3.74 5.17
N LEU A 51 14.77 -2.83 4.22
CA LEU A 51 15.79 -1.84 3.94
C LEU A 51 15.98 -0.89 5.13
N SER A 52 14.89 -0.52 5.77
CA SER A 52 14.94 0.31 6.95
C SER A 52 13.72 0.06 7.81
N ILE A 53 13.85 0.41 9.08
CA ILE A 53 12.78 0.28 10.06
C ILE A 53 12.64 1.64 10.72
N THR A 54 11.44 2.20 10.69
CA THR A 54 11.20 3.50 11.28
C THR A 54 9.98 3.44 12.19
N ASN A 55 9.92 4.36 13.13
CA ASN A 55 8.73 4.50 13.96
C ASN A 55 7.68 5.26 13.18
N ARG A 56 6.44 4.89 13.39
CA ARG A 56 5.33 5.61 12.76
C ARG A 56 5.19 6.98 13.42
N THR A 57 4.73 7.95 12.65
CA THR A 57 4.64 9.31 13.16
C THR A 57 3.23 9.70 13.55
N VAL A 58 2.22 9.14 12.89
CA VAL A 58 0.83 9.52 13.17
C VAL A 58 0.20 8.62 14.21
N GLU A 59 0.50 7.34 14.15
CA GLU A 59 -0.03 6.36 15.10
C GLU A 59 1.11 5.56 15.68
N PRO A 60 0.94 4.95 16.84
CA PRO A 60 2.02 4.13 17.39
C PRO A 60 2.30 2.93 16.52
N GLY A 61 3.55 2.52 16.49
CA GLY A 61 3.95 1.35 15.76
C GLY A 61 5.20 1.58 14.96
N THR A 62 5.48 0.64 14.07
CA THR A 62 6.72 0.56 13.32
C THR A 62 6.41 0.35 11.85
N CYS A 63 7.24 0.86 10.98
CA CYS A 63 7.08 0.68 9.54
C CYS A 63 8.34 0.09 8.95
N PHE A 64 8.18 -0.99 8.17
CA PHE A 64 9.27 -1.64 7.45
C PHE A 64 9.25 -1.16 6.01
N ASP A 65 10.41 -0.65 5.54
CA ASP A 65 10.57 -0.28 4.13
C ASP A 65 11.17 -1.43 3.36
N TYR A 66 10.56 -1.76 2.25
CA TYR A 66 11.06 -2.78 1.33
C TYR A 66 11.09 -2.21 -0.08
N LYS A 67 11.81 -2.88 -0.95
CA LYS A 67 11.80 -2.56 -2.37
C LYS A 67 11.52 -3.85 -3.14
N LEU A 68 10.47 -3.83 -3.93
CA LEU A 68 10.13 -4.96 -4.78
C LEU A 68 10.81 -4.77 -6.13
N THR A 69 11.30 -5.86 -6.70
CA THR A 69 12.04 -5.81 -7.94
C THR A 69 11.48 -6.82 -8.92
N GLN A 70 11.26 -6.36 -10.13
CA GLN A 70 10.92 -7.20 -11.27
C GLN A 70 11.79 -6.74 -12.43
N PRO A 71 11.99 -7.55 -13.46
CA PRO A 71 12.82 -7.11 -14.59
C PRO A 71 12.34 -5.77 -15.13
N GLY A 72 13.23 -4.78 -15.11
CA GLY A 72 12.91 -3.45 -15.58
C GLY A 72 12.08 -2.59 -14.66
N HIS A 73 11.73 -3.07 -13.48
CA HIS A 73 10.85 -2.34 -12.57
C HIS A 73 11.31 -2.44 -11.14
N GLN A 74 11.17 -1.35 -10.40
CA GLN A 74 11.38 -1.34 -8.97
C GLN A 74 10.25 -0.55 -8.33
N GLN A 75 9.82 -0.97 -7.14
CA GLN A 75 8.68 -0.35 -6.50
C GLN A 75 8.88 -0.37 -4.98
N PRO A 76 8.78 0.78 -4.32
CA PRO A 76 8.79 0.77 -2.85
C PRO A 76 7.55 0.07 -2.32
N TYR A 77 7.71 -0.55 -1.18
CA TYR A 77 6.62 -1.25 -0.52
C TYR A 77 6.82 -1.12 0.98
N ASN A 78 5.77 -0.80 1.71
CA ASN A 78 5.88 -0.74 3.15
C ASN A 78 4.94 -1.74 3.80
N VAL A 79 5.38 -2.26 4.95
CA VAL A 79 4.54 -3.08 5.81
C VAL A 79 4.58 -2.41 7.17
N SER A 80 3.44 -2.00 7.66
CA SER A 80 3.35 -1.26 8.91
C SER A 80 2.73 -2.10 10.00
N PHE A 81 3.21 -1.89 11.22
CA PHE A 81 2.79 -2.65 12.38
C PHE A 81 2.24 -1.69 13.42
N ASP A 82 1.18 -2.10 14.09
CA ASP A 82 0.57 -1.29 15.15
C ASP A 82 1.42 -1.34 16.42
N GLY A 83 0.94 -0.72 17.47
CA GLY A 83 1.67 -0.67 18.73
C GLY A 83 1.90 -2.01 19.37
N ARG A 84 1.19 -3.04 18.95
CA ARG A 84 1.40 -4.39 19.44
C ARG A 84 2.32 -5.22 18.58
N GLY A 85 2.83 -4.63 17.50
CA GLY A 85 3.75 -5.34 16.61
C GLY A 85 3.08 -6.23 15.60
N GLN A 86 1.82 -5.96 15.28
CA GLN A 86 1.09 -6.74 14.29
C GLN A 86 0.80 -5.89 13.06
N VAL A 87 0.86 -6.52 11.89
CA VAL A 87 0.61 -5.82 10.63
C VAL A 87 -0.79 -5.24 10.64
N ASP A 88 -0.91 -3.96 10.33
CA ASP A 88 -2.20 -3.33 10.13
C ASP A 88 -2.30 -2.57 8.81
N HIS A 89 -1.21 -2.47 8.06
CA HIS A 89 -1.22 -1.76 6.78
C HIS A 89 -0.07 -2.21 5.89
N LYS A 90 -0.30 -2.25 4.61
CA LYS A 90 0.76 -2.43 3.61
C LYS A 90 0.35 -1.69 2.35
N SER A 91 1.34 -1.11 1.64
CA SER A 91 1.04 -0.37 0.42
C SER A 91 2.28 -0.22 -0.44
N PHE A 92 2.06 0.18 -1.70
CA PHE A 92 3.14 0.37 -2.67
C PHE A 92 3.70 1.78 -2.56
N MET A 93 4.30 2.08 -1.42
CA MET A 93 4.96 3.37 -1.19
C MET A 93 5.96 3.21 -0.08
N THR A 94 6.81 4.22 0.11
CA THR A 94 7.75 4.18 1.22
C THR A 94 7.03 4.48 2.54
N CYS A 95 7.67 4.13 3.64
CA CYS A 95 7.13 4.49 4.95
C CYS A 95 6.95 5.99 5.09
N ALA A 96 7.90 6.77 4.57
CA ALA A 96 7.81 8.22 4.63
C ALA A 96 6.62 8.76 3.83
N GLU A 97 6.40 8.22 2.66
CA GLU A 97 5.27 8.63 1.84
C GLU A 97 3.95 8.31 2.52
N TRP A 98 3.88 7.14 3.13
CA TRP A 98 2.66 6.75 3.82
C TRP A 98 2.40 7.63 5.03
N SER A 99 3.45 7.96 5.78
CA SER A 99 3.32 8.88 6.92
C SER A 99 2.79 10.23 6.48
N ARG A 100 3.31 10.75 5.39
CA ARG A 100 2.82 12.02 4.88
C ARG A 100 1.37 11.95 4.46
N ALA A 101 0.98 10.85 3.85
CA ALA A 101 -0.42 10.66 3.44
C ALA A 101 -1.33 10.62 4.66
N GLN A 102 -0.89 9.96 5.72
CA GLN A 102 -1.67 9.92 6.95
C GLN A 102 -1.78 11.29 7.60
N GLN A 103 -0.71 12.04 7.61
CA GLN A 103 -0.73 13.39 8.18
C GLN A 103 -1.65 14.29 7.40
N LYS A 104 -1.60 14.20 6.09
CA LYS A 104 -2.49 14.99 5.26
C LYS A 104 -3.94 14.64 5.50
N ALA A 105 -4.25 13.37 5.60
CA ALA A 105 -5.61 12.94 5.86
C ALA A 105 -6.08 13.46 7.21
N ARG A 106 -5.19 13.45 8.19
CA ARG A 106 -5.53 13.92 9.51
C ARG A 106 -5.78 15.42 9.55
N GLU A 107 -4.93 16.17 8.89
CA GLU A 107 -5.09 17.63 8.82
C GLU A 107 -6.36 18.01 8.10
N TYR A 108 -6.70 17.25 7.10
CA TYR A 108 -7.87 17.52 6.31
C TYR A 108 -9.16 17.16 7.03
N SER A 109 -9.15 16.01 7.68
CA SER A 109 -10.32 15.51 8.37
C SER A 109 -10.84 16.40 9.47
N PRO A 110 -10.01 16.88 10.36
CA PRO A 110 -10.51 17.70 11.44
C PRO A 110 -11.18 18.96 10.97
N SER A 111 -10.68 19.54 9.91
CA SER A 111 -11.29 20.75 9.46
C SER A 111 -12.64 20.47 8.86
N THR A 112 -12.82 19.33 8.23
CA THR A 112 -14.12 19.03 7.77
C THR A 112 -14.98 18.56 8.87
N GLY A 113 -14.39 17.89 9.79
CA GLY A 113 -15.14 17.40 10.94
C GLY A 113 -15.83 18.51 11.63
N GLY A 114 -15.26 19.62 11.56
CA GLY A 114 -15.91 20.74 12.13
C GLY A 114 -17.23 20.98 11.53
N MET A 115 -17.39 20.63 10.35
CA MET A 115 -18.66 20.77 9.80
C MET A 115 -19.36 19.51 9.82
N GLY A 116 -19.13 19.10 10.03
CA GLY A 116 -19.64 18.29 10.13
C GLY A 116 -20.01 17.79 10.17
N GLY A 117 -19.95 18.10 10.16
CA GLY A 117 -20.14 17.46 10.27
C GLY A 117 -20.40 17.18 10.10
N GLY A 118 -20.60 17.49 10.01
CA GLY A 118 -20.76 16.95 9.81
C GLY A 118 -20.87 16.51 9.56
N GLY A 119 -21.08 16.68 9.58
CA GLY A 119 -21.12 15.99 9.36
C GLY A 119 -21.25 15.44 9.25
N GLY A 120 -21.44 15.36 9.32
CA GLY A 120 -21.50 14.64 9.34
C GLY A 120 -21.65 14.19 9.04
N TYR A 121 -21.99 14.02 8.97
CA TYR A 121 -22.01 13.56 8.71
C TYR A 121 -22.12 13.06 8.96
#